data_e2ae057db81d4c487f12ddb0bda8953f
#
_entry.id   e2ae057db81d4c487f12ddb0bda8953f
#
_cell.length_a   1.000
_cell.length_b   1.000
_cell.length_c   1.000
_cell.angle_alpha   90.00
_cell.angle_beta   90.00
_cell.angle_gamma   90.00
#
_symmetry.space_group_name_H-M   'P 1'
#
loop_
_entity.id
_entity.type
_entity.pdbx_description
1 polymer ?
#
loop_
_entity_poly.entity_id
_entity_poly.type
_entity_poly.pdbx_seq_one_letter_code
_entity_poly.pdbx_strand_id
1 'polypeptide(L)'
;DPADEDFDNDEEETVELDAVDLLEGVGTEDPVRMYLKEIGTVALLTAEEELELAKRKTEGDSVAKEKLIEANLRLVVSIAKRYTGRGMSFLDLVQEGNLGLIKGVEKFDYTKGYKLSTYATWWIRQSVTRALADHARTIRVPVHMVETINRMSKMQRKLTLELGYEPSTKELA
;
A
#
# COMPACT_ATOMS: atom_id res chain seq x y z
N ASP A 1 -0.28 -14.02 10.90
CA ASP A 1 0.87 -13.72 10.06
C ASP A 1 0.43 -13.84 8.59
N PRO A 2 0.65 -12.82 7.73
CA PRO A 2 0.23 -12.86 6.33
C PRO A 2 0.91 -13.99 5.52
N ALA A 3 1.93 -14.63 6.08
CA ALA A 3 2.58 -15.79 5.45
C ALA A 3 1.73 -17.08 5.49
N ASP A 4 0.70 -17.09 6.33
CA ASP A 4 -0.19 -18.24 6.50
C ASP A 4 -1.52 -18.11 5.71
N GLU A 5 -1.74 -16.97 5.08
CA GLU A 5 -2.86 -16.75 4.18
C GLU A 5 -2.43 -17.14 2.75
N ASP A 6 -3.26 -17.94 2.09
CA ASP A 6 -3.12 -18.20 0.66
C ASP A 6 -3.25 -16.87 -0.08
N PHE A 7 -2.10 -16.31 -0.49
CA PHE A 7 -2.09 -15.19 -1.42
C PHE A 7 -2.60 -15.69 -2.76
N ASP A 8 -3.91 -15.56 -2.98
CA ASP A 8 -4.48 -15.73 -4.29
C ASP A 8 -3.76 -14.82 -5.27
N ASN A 9 -3.18 -15.43 -6.26
CA ASN A 9 -2.33 -14.85 -7.30
C ASN A 9 -3.12 -13.95 -8.29
N ASP A 10 -4.32 -13.53 -7.90
CA ASP A 10 -5.19 -12.71 -8.72
C ASP A 10 -4.86 -11.22 -8.50
N GLU A 11 -4.08 -10.71 -9.35
CA GLU A 11 -3.71 -9.32 -9.66
C GLU A 11 -2.19 -9.09 -9.60
N GLU A 12 -1.46 -9.74 -10.49
CA GLU A 12 -0.20 -9.20 -10.98
C GLU A 12 -0.50 -7.91 -11.78
N GLU A 13 -0.94 -6.85 -11.13
CA GLU A 13 -0.70 -5.53 -11.67
C GLU A 13 0.79 -5.27 -11.52
N THR A 14 1.54 -5.60 -12.55
CA THR A 14 2.87 -5.08 -12.75
C THR A 14 2.73 -3.56 -12.90
N VAL A 15 2.84 -2.87 -11.78
CA VAL A 15 2.80 -1.41 -11.78
C VAL A 15 4.17 -0.93 -12.28
N GLU A 16 4.36 -0.98 -13.59
CA GLU A 16 5.40 -0.19 -14.24
C GLU A 16 4.97 1.29 -14.16
N LEU A 17 5.24 1.89 -13.02
CA LEU A 17 5.03 3.32 -12.84
C LEU A 17 6.21 4.07 -13.45
N ASP A 18 5.97 4.63 -14.61
CA ASP A 18 6.86 5.62 -15.16
C ASP A 18 6.92 6.86 -14.24
N ALA A 19 8.06 7.53 -14.17
CA ALA A 19 8.26 8.71 -13.34
C ALA A 19 7.22 9.82 -13.61
N VAL A 20 6.63 9.83 -14.80
CA VAL A 20 5.57 10.73 -15.22
C VAL A 20 4.25 10.38 -14.53
N ASP A 21 3.92 9.10 -14.41
CA ASP A 21 2.69 8.62 -13.77
C ASP A 21 2.68 8.90 -12.27
N LEU A 22 3.84 8.96 -11.64
CA LEU A 22 3.98 9.33 -10.23
C LEU A 22 3.58 10.78 -9.98
N LEU A 23 3.71 11.66 -10.97
CA LEU A 23 3.37 13.09 -10.88
C LEU A 23 1.90 13.37 -11.19
N GLU A 24 1.21 12.47 -11.89
CA GLU A 24 -0.20 12.63 -12.23
C GLU A 24 -1.11 12.43 -11.00
N GLY A 25 -2.00 13.38 -10.78
CA GLY A 25 -3.01 13.33 -9.70
C GLY A 25 -2.50 13.65 -8.30
N VAL A 26 -1.23 14.02 -8.14
CA VAL A 26 -0.67 14.50 -6.89
C VAL A 26 -0.60 16.03 -6.92
N GLY A 27 -1.01 16.67 -5.81
CA GLY A 27 -1.01 18.13 -5.68
C GLY A 27 0.35 18.76 -6.00
N THR A 28 0.32 20.02 -6.39
CA THR A 28 1.46 20.83 -6.84
C THR A 28 2.38 21.31 -5.72
N GLU A 29 2.30 20.72 -4.53
CA GLU A 29 3.14 21.10 -3.40
C GLU A 29 4.60 20.72 -3.65
N ASP A 30 5.51 21.67 -3.48
CA ASP A 30 6.95 21.50 -3.73
C ASP A 30 7.59 20.33 -2.98
N PRO A 31 7.27 20.04 -1.68
CA PRO A 31 7.83 18.89 -0.96
C PRO A 31 7.44 17.54 -1.59
N VAL A 32 6.21 17.41 -2.08
CA VAL A 32 5.72 16.21 -2.76
C VAL A 32 6.48 15.98 -4.05
N ARG A 33 6.65 17.02 -4.85
CA ARG A 33 7.40 16.94 -6.11
C ARG A 33 8.86 16.57 -5.89
N MET A 34 9.51 17.15 -4.88
CA MET A 34 10.89 16.83 -4.53
C MET A 34 11.03 15.34 -4.15
N TYR A 35 10.14 14.83 -3.32
CA TYR A 35 10.15 13.44 -2.92
C TYR A 35 9.95 12.50 -4.12
N LEU A 36 8.95 12.75 -4.96
CA LEU A 36 8.67 11.94 -6.15
C LEU A 36 9.84 11.97 -7.16
N LYS A 37 10.52 13.09 -7.28
CA LYS A 37 11.71 13.21 -8.11
C LYS A 37 12.87 12.39 -7.58
N GLU A 38 13.09 12.40 -6.27
CA GLU A 38 14.15 11.60 -5.63
C GLU A 38 13.92 10.10 -5.80
N ILE A 39 12.73 9.61 -5.53
CA ILE A 39 12.43 8.17 -5.69
C ILE A 39 12.45 7.75 -7.16
N GLY A 40 12.16 8.65 -8.07
CA GLY A 40 12.22 8.43 -9.53
C GLY A 40 13.64 8.19 -10.05
N THR A 41 14.67 8.62 -9.33
CA THR A 41 16.08 8.40 -9.72
C THR A 41 16.59 7.00 -9.38
N VAL A 42 15.92 6.28 -8.49
CA VAL A 42 16.31 4.92 -8.11
C VAL A 42 15.90 3.93 -9.19
N ALA A 43 16.85 3.15 -9.69
CA ALA A 43 16.57 2.14 -10.70
C ALA A 43 15.72 0.99 -10.13
N LEU A 44 14.79 0.49 -10.96
CA LEU A 44 14.03 -0.71 -10.65
C LEU A 44 14.95 -1.92 -10.63
N LEU A 45 14.71 -2.83 -9.69
CA LEU A 45 15.46 -4.08 -9.60
C LEU A 45 14.85 -5.13 -10.54
N THR A 46 15.73 -5.92 -11.16
CA THR A 46 15.31 -7.15 -11.82
C THR A 46 14.94 -8.21 -10.79
N ALA A 47 14.19 -9.24 -11.19
CA ALA A 47 13.83 -10.34 -10.31
C ALA A 47 15.05 -11.06 -9.73
N GLU A 48 16.13 -11.17 -10.50
CA GLU A 48 17.39 -11.78 -10.08
C GLU A 48 18.13 -10.95 -9.05
N GLU A 49 18.21 -9.62 -9.26
CA GLU A 49 18.81 -8.66 -8.31
C GLU A 49 18.04 -8.63 -7.00
N GLU A 50 16.72 -8.64 -7.07
CA GLU A 50 15.84 -8.69 -5.91
C GLU A 50 16.06 -9.96 -5.08
N LEU A 51 16.14 -11.11 -5.74
CA LEU A 51 16.41 -12.39 -5.09
C LEU A 51 17.79 -12.41 -4.41
N GLU A 52 18.81 -11.89 -5.07
CA GLU A 52 20.16 -11.81 -4.50
C GLU A 52 20.19 -10.91 -3.27
N LEU A 53 19.57 -9.73 -3.35
CA LEU A 53 19.48 -8.81 -2.22
C LEU A 53 18.67 -9.41 -1.07
N ALA A 54 17.61 -10.16 -1.35
CA ALA A 54 16.81 -10.86 -0.33
C ALA A 54 17.64 -11.94 0.39
N LYS A 55 18.48 -12.68 -0.32
CA LYS A 55 19.41 -13.64 0.27
C LYS A 55 20.41 -12.94 1.19
N ARG A 56 21.05 -11.89 0.71
CA ARG A 56 22.02 -11.10 1.49
C ARG A 56 21.37 -10.47 2.73
N LYS A 57 20.15 -9.98 2.61
CA LYS A 57 19.38 -9.48 3.76
C LYS A 57 19.21 -10.55 4.84
N THR A 58 18.87 -11.78 4.45
CA THR A 58 18.71 -12.92 5.37
C THR A 58 20.02 -13.25 6.09
N GLU A 59 21.16 -13.00 5.47
CA GLU A 59 22.49 -13.16 6.05
C GLU A 59 22.90 -11.98 6.97
N GLY A 60 22.04 -10.96 7.11
CA GLY A 60 22.28 -9.81 7.98
C GLY A 60 22.88 -8.59 7.29
N ASP A 61 22.89 -8.55 5.96
CA ASP A 61 23.40 -7.40 5.20
C ASP A 61 22.37 -6.25 5.21
N SER A 62 22.65 -5.23 6.02
CA SER A 62 21.82 -4.03 6.16
C SER A 62 21.77 -3.19 4.87
N VAL A 63 22.84 -3.17 4.10
CA VAL A 63 22.90 -2.43 2.83
C VAL A 63 21.97 -3.08 1.80
N ALA A 64 21.89 -4.40 1.75
CA ALA A 64 20.97 -5.12 0.90
C ALA A 64 19.50 -4.83 1.28
N LYS A 65 19.20 -4.79 2.57
CA LYS A 65 17.89 -4.40 3.08
C LYS A 65 17.50 -2.98 2.66
N GLU A 66 18.39 -2.02 2.81
CA GLU A 66 18.16 -0.63 2.38
C GLU A 66 17.89 -0.52 0.89
N LYS A 67 18.65 -1.23 0.06
CA LYS A 67 18.44 -1.25 -1.39
C LYS A 67 17.09 -1.83 -1.79
N LEU A 68 16.63 -2.87 -1.11
CA LEU A 68 15.29 -3.44 -1.32
C LEU A 68 14.20 -2.43 -0.97
N ILE A 69 14.35 -1.69 0.13
CA ILE A 69 13.41 -0.65 0.54
C ILE A 69 13.38 0.48 -0.48
N GLU A 70 14.52 1.03 -0.84
CA GLU A 70 14.62 2.13 -1.82
C GLU A 70 14.01 1.79 -3.16
N ALA A 71 14.26 0.60 -3.67
CA ALA A 71 13.72 0.13 -4.96
C ALA A 71 12.19 -0.04 -4.96
N ASN A 72 11.57 -0.14 -3.79
CA ASN A 72 10.13 -0.33 -3.62
C ASN A 72 9.40 0.92 -3.11
N LEU A 73 10.06 2.07 -3.00
CA LEU A 73 9.40 3.31 -2.59
C LEU A 73 8.34 3.77 -3.59
N ARG A 74 8.53 3.51 -4.89
CA ARG A 74 7.53 3.76 -5.92
C ARG A 74 6.24 2.97 -5.70
N LEU A 75 6.37 1.73 -5.25
CA LEU A 75 5.22 0.89 -4.90
C LEU A 75 4.39 1.52 -3.77
N VAL A 76 5.06 2.06 -2.75
CA VAL A 76 4.38 2.78 -1.66
C VAL A 76 3.58 3.97 -2.18
N VAL A 77 4.17 4.77 -3.05
CA VAL A 77 3.51 5.93 -3.66
C VAL A 77 2.28 5.50 -4.46
N SER A 78 2.38 4.46 -5.27
CA SER A 78 1.27 3.95 -6.08
C SER A 78 0.08 3.50 -5.23
N ILE A 79 0.35 2.87 -4.10
CA ILE A 79 -0.68 2.43 -3.16
C ILE A 79 -1.26 3.62 -2.41
N ALA A 80 -0.42 4.54 -1.91
CA ALA A 80 -0.85 5.73 -1.17
C ALA A 80 -1.76 6.64 -2.00
N LYS A 81 -1.53 6.77 -3.30
CA LYS A 81 -2.40 7.55 -4.20
C LYS A 81 -3.86 7.11 -4.17
N ARG A 82 -4.12 5.83 -3.98
CA ARG A 82 -5.48 5.28 -3.93
C ARG A 82 -6.26 5.69 -2.68
N TYR A 83 -5.57 6.17 -1.65
CA TYR A 83 -6.13 6.52 -0.35
C TYR A 83 -6.15 8.02 -0.07
N THR A 84 -5.81 8.84 -1.04
CA THR A 84 -5.89 10.31 -0.91
C THR A 84 -7.34 10.79 -0.77
N GLY A 85 -7.52 11.94 -0.11
CA GLY A 85 -8.83 12.54 0.08
C GLY A 85 -9.68 11.91 1.20
N ARG A 86 -9.05 11.12 2.07
CA ARG A 86 -9.74 10.43 3.19
C ARG A 86 -9.37 10.95 4.58
N GLY A 87 -8.78 12.13 4.68
CA GLY A 87 -8.47 12.81 5.94
C GLY A 87 -7.00 12.83 6.34
N MET A 88 -6.11 12.19 5.57
CA MET A 88 -4.66 12.29 5.74
C MET A 88 -4.01 12.91 4.51
N SER A 89 -2.92 13.66 4.70
CA SER A 89 -2.14 14.18 3.58
C SER A 89 -1.44 13.05 2.83
N PHE A 90 -1.14 13.28 1.55
CA PHE A 90 -0.43 12.30 0.73
C PHE A 90 0.93 11.90 1.33
N LEU A 91 1.71 12.88 1.82
CA LEU A 91 3.01 12.59 2.44
C LEU A 91 2.88 11.78 3.73
N ASP A 92 1.86 12.03 4.54
CA ASP A 92 1.59 11.22 5.74
C ASP A 92 1.22 9.78 5.38
N LEU A 93 0.42 9.59 4.33
CA LEU A 93 0.10 8.26 3.81
C LEU A 93 1.35 7.53 3.32
N VAL A 94 2.23 8.23 2.61
CA VAL A 94 3.51 7.68 2.14
C VAL A 94 4.41 7.29 3.31
N GLN A 95 4.52 8.12 4.35
CA GLN A 95 5.31 7.80 5.54
C GLN A 95 4.81 6.55 6.25
N GLU A 96 3.50 6.42 6.42
CA GLU A 96 2.89 5.22 6.99
C GLU A 96 3.11 3.99 6.10
N GLY A 97 2.95 4.15 4.80
CA GLY A 97 3.23 3.10 3.82
C GLY A 97 4.69 2.65 3.84
N ASN A 98 5.63 3.58 4.01
CA ASN A 98 7.06 3.27 4.13
C ASN A 98 7.36 2.43 5.38
N LEU A 99 6.72 2.70 6.50
CA LEU A 99 6.83 1.87 7.71
C LEU A 99 6.32 0.45 7.46
N GLY A 100 5.23 0.31 6.72
CA GLY A 100 4.72 -1.00 6.28
C GLY A 100 5.69 -1.73 5.35
N LEU A 101 6.28 -1.02 4.40
CA LEU A 101 7.30 -1.57 3.50
C LEU A 101 8.51 -2.10 4.26
N ILE A 102 9.01 -1.35 5.23
CA ILE A 102 10.15 -1.76 6.07
C ILE A 102 9.83 -3.07 6.79
N LYS A 103 8.66 -3.18 7.39
CA LYS A 103 8.21 -4.43 8.03
C LYS A 103 8.10 -5.59 7.04
N GLY A 104 7.54 -5.32 5.86
CA GLY A 104 7.43 -6.32 4.80
C GLY A 104 8.79 -6.84 4.34
N VAL A 105 9.74 -5.95 4.14
CA VAL A 105 11.13 -6.33 3.76
C VAL A 105 11.81 -7.12 4.88
N GLU A 106 11.65 -6.73 6.12
CA GLU A 106 12.23 -7.45 7.28
C GLU A 106 11.70 -8.87 7.41
N LYS A 107 10.42 -9.07 7.16
CA LYS A 107 9.73 -10.36 7.31
C LYS A 107 9.72 -11.21 6.04
N PHE A 108 10.15 -10.65 4.92
CA PHE A 108 10.16 -11.36 3.65
C PHE A 108 11.08 -12.57 3.67
N ASP A 109 10.54 -13.71 3.27
CA ASP A 109 11.26 -14.96 3.10
C ASP A 109 11.27 -15.35 1.61
N TYR A 110 12.43 -15.24 0.97
CA TYR A 110 12.60 -15.55 -0.45
C TYR A 110 12.38 -17.03 -0.79
N THR A 111 12.46 -17.92 0.20
CA THR A 111 12.30 -19.36 -0.01
C THR A 111 10.87 -19.78 -0.27
N LYS A 112 9.89 -18.93 0.04
CA LYS A 112 8.45 -19.22 -0.09
C LYS A 112 7.88 -19.05 -1.50
N GLY A 113 8.64 -18.54 -2.45
CA GLY A 113 8.30 -18.54 -3.87
C GLY A 113 7.44 -17.39 -4.37
N TYR A 114 6.94 -16.49 -3.53
CA TYR A 114 6.23 -15.28 -3.96
C TYR A 114 7.19 -14.09 -4.13
N LYS A 115 6.77 -13.11 -4.93
CA LYS A 115 7.55 -11.89 -5.16
C LYS A 115 7.51 -10.96 -3.93
N LEU A 116 8.61 -10.23 -3.70
CA LEU A 116 8.66 -9.22 -2.66
C LEU A 116 7.55 -8.16 -2.83
N SER A 117 7.30 -7.70 -4.05
CA SER A 117 6.26 -6.72 -4.33
C SER A 117 4.87 -7.15 -3.86
N THR A 118 4.50 -8.41 -4.08
CA THR A 118 3.23 -8.98 -3.62
C THR A 118 3.12 -9.00 -2.10
N TYR A 119 4.17 -9.45 -1.44
CA TYR A 119 4.23 -9.50 0.01
C TYR A 119 4.26 -8.11 0.66
N ALA A 120 5.10 -7.22 0.13
CA ALA A 120 5.23 -5.85 0.60
C ALA A 120 3.93 -5.04 0.41
N THR A 121 3.19 -5.27 -0.68
CA THR A 121 1.89 -4.61 -0.94
C THR A 121 0.92 -4.84 0.21
N TRP A 122 0.84 -6.05 0.73
CA TRP A 122 -0.02 -6.36 1.88
C TRP A 122 0.36 -5.52 3.10
N TRP A 123 1.65 -5.44 3.44
CA TRP A 123 2.14 -4.66 4.57
C TRP A 123 1.95 -3.16 4.41
N ILE A 124 2.19 -2.64 3.20
CA ILE A 124 1.98 -1.22 2.87
C ILE A 124 0.50 -0.86 3.03
N ARG A 125 -0.37 -1.65 2.43
CA ARG A 125 -1.82 -1.45 2.50
C ARG A 125 -2.33 -1.52 3.93
N GLN A 126 -1.87 -2.48 4.71
CA GLN A 126 -2.22 -2.65 6.12
C GLN A 126 -1.83 -1.42 6.94
N SER A 127 -0.62 -0.89 6.75
CA SER A 127 -0.14 0.29 7.46
C SER A 127 -0.93 1.55 7.08
N VAL A 128 -1.20 1.75 5.80
CA VAL A 128 -1.95 2.91 5.31
C VAL A 128 -3.40 2.88 5.78
N THR A 129 -4.08 1.77 5.64
CA THR A 129 -5.49 1.64 6.07
C THR A 129 -5.64 1.75 7.57
N ARG A 130 -4.72 1.20 8.33
CA ARG A 130 -4.71 1.31 9.79
C ARG A 130 -4.49 2.76 10.24
N ALA A 131 -3.54 3.47 9.61
CA ALA A 131 -3.29 4.88 9.90
C ALA A 131 -4.51 5.75 9.59
N LEU A 132 -5.19 5.52 8.46
CA LEU A 132 -6.44 6.20 8.13
C LEU A 132 -7.54 5.94 9.16
N ALA A 133 -7.68 4.71 9.62
CA ALA A 133 -8.66 4.36 10.65
C ALA A 133 -8.39 5.08 11.99
N ASP A 134 -7.11 5.20 12.37
CA ASP A 134 -6.70 5.77 13.65
C ASP A 134 -6.65 7.32 13.63
N HIS A 135 -6.27 7.93 12.49
CA HIS A 135 -5.94 9.36 12.42
C HIS A 135 -6.94 10.21 11.63
N ALA A 136 -7.71 9.62 10.72
CA ALA A 136 -8.65 10.37 9.87
C ALA A 136 -9.98 10.73 10.58
N ARG A 137 -10.25 10.17 11.75
CA ARG A 137 -11.49 10.39 12.52
C ARG A 137 -11.21 11.20 13.77
N THR A 138 -12.07 12.19 14.04
CA THR A 138 -12.05 12.97 15.29
C THR A 138 -12.36 12.10 16.50
N ILE A 139 -13.22 11.10 16.33
CA ILE A 139 -13.52 10.07 17.33
C ILE A 139 -12.86 8.77 16.88
N ARG A 140 -12.00 8.21 17.73
CA ARG A 140 -11.35 6.93 17.47
C ARG A 140 -12.39 5.82 17.39
N VAL A 141 -12.42 5.12 16.26
CA VAL A 141 -13.21 3.91 16.05
C VAL A 141 -12.27 2.70 15.99
N PRO A 142 -12.56 1.59 16.71
CA PRO A 142 -11.76 0.38 16.61
C PRO A 142 -11.68 -0.13 15.17
N VAL A 143 -10.54 -0.73 14.79
CA VAL A 143 -10.27 -1.18 13.40
C VAL A 143 -11.37 -2.12 12.89
N HIS A 144 -11.86 -3.06 13.72
CA HIS A 144 -12.94 -3.97 13.33
C HIS A 144 -14.27 -3.26 13.04
N MET A 145 -14.55 -2.13 13.71
CA MET A 145 -15.73 -1.31 13.41
C MET A 145 -15.57 -0.54 12.11
N VAL A 146 -14.35 -0.09 11.79
CA VAL A 146 -14.05 0.56 10.50
C VAL A 146 -14.28 -0.40 9.34
N GLU A 147 -13.87 -1.64 9.46
CA GLU A 147 -14.12 -2.69 8.46
C GLU A 147 -15.62 -2.93 8.27
N THR A 148 -16.39 -2.97 9.36
CA THR A 148 -17.86 -3.10 9.32
C THR A 148 -18.51 -1.92 8.61
N ILE A 149 -18.09 -0.69 8.92
CA ILE A 149 -18.59 0.53 8.28
C ILE A 149 -18.25 0.54 6.79
N ASN A 150 -17.04 0.16 6.41
CA ASN A 150 -16.63 0.08 5.01
C ASN A 150 -17.44 -0.97 4.24
N ARG A 151 -17.72 -2.10 4.86
CA ARG A 151 -18.57 -3.15 4.27
C ARG A 151 -20.01 -2.66 4.07
N MET A 152 -20.57 -1.95 5.04
CA MET A 152 -21.89 -1.32 4.90
C MET A 152 -21.92 -0.31 3.77
N SER A 153 -20.93 0.58 3.69
CA SER A 153 -20.84 1.58 2.63
C SER A 153 -20.75 0.96 1.24
N LYS A 154 -19.99 -0.12 1.11
CA LYS A 154 -19.87 -0.89 -0.14
C LYS A 154 -21.18 -1.55 -0.54
N MET A 155 -21.89 -2.15 0.42
CA MET A 155 -23.20 -2.76 0.19
C MET A 155 -24.25 -1.70 -0.17
N GLN A 156 -24.24 -0.57 0.48
CA GLN A 156 -25.12 0.56 0.18
C GLN A 156 -24.92 1.05 -1.27
N ARG A 157 -23.70 1.21 -1.74
CA ARG A 157 -23.41 1.58 -3.12
C ARG A 157 -23.92 0.54 -4.11
N LYS A 158 -23.72 -0.73 -3.82
CA LYS A 158 -24.18 -1.84 -4.66
C LYS A 158 -25.70 -1.82 -4.79
N LEU A 159 -26.41 -1.72 -3.67
CA LEU A 159 -27.88 -1.66 -3.65
C LEU A 159 -28.41 -0.40 -4.32
N THR A 160 -27.76 0.74 -4.16
CA THR A 160 -28.14 1.98 -4.86
C THR A 160 -28.06 1.82 -6.38
N LEU A 161 -27.05 1.13 -6.89
CA LEU A 161 -26.93 0.84 -8.32
C LEU A 161 -27.98 -0.13 -8.81
N GLU A 162 -28.34 -1.15 -8.04
CA GLU A 162 -29.35 -2.15 -8.40
C GLU A 162 -30.78 -1.61 -8.33
N LEU A 163 -31.08 -0.81 -7.30
CA LEU A 163 -32.44 -0.28 -7.03
C LEU A 163 -32.71 1.03 -7.77
N GLY A 164 -31.69 1.80 -8.11
CA GLY A 164 -31.82 3.15 -8.69
C GLY A 164 -32.23 4.23 -7.70
N TYR A 165 -32.30 3.91 -6.41
CA TYR A 165 -32.55 4.85 -5.31
C TYR A 165 -31.77 4.42 -4.07
N GLU A 166 -31.64 5.33 -3.10
CA GLU A 166 -30.93 5.07 -1.86
C GLU A 166 -31.68 4.06 -0.97
N PRO A 167 -31.04 2.91 -0.62
CA PRO A 167 -31.72 1.86 0.14
C PRO A 167 -32.07 2.32 1.56
N SER A 168 -33.23 1.89 2.04
CA SER A 168 -33.62 2.08 3.43
C SER A 168 -32.84 1.18 4.38
N THR A 169 -32.85 1.49 5.67
CA THR A 169 -32.16 0.67 6.69
C THR A 169 -32.61 -0.79 6.70
N LYS A 170 -33.88 -1.04 6.35
CA LYS A 170 -34.42 -2.40 6.28
C LYS A 170 -33.92 -3.17 5.05
N GLU A 171 -33.77 -2.48 3.92
CA GLU A 171 -33.24 -3.07 2.69
C GLU A 171 -31.74 -3.34 2.79
N LEU A 172 -31.02 -2.51 3.57
CA LEU A 172 -29.60 -2.65 3.83
C LEU A 172 -29.28 -3.78 4.81
N ALA A 173 -30.19 -4.06 5.73
CA ALA A 173 -30.06 -5.13 6.70
C ALA A 173 -30.31 -6.49 6.06
#